data_4c0ef8ebb454047a097808c76529ec00
#
_entry.id   4c0ef8ebb454047a097808c76529ec00
#
_cell.length_a   1.000
_cell.length_b   1.000
_cell.length_c   1.000
_cell.angle_alpha   90.00
_cell.angle_beta   90.00
_cell.angle_gamma   90.00
#
_symmetry.space_group_name_H-M   'P 1'
#
loop_
_entity.id
_entity.type
_entity.pdbx_description
1 polymer ?
#
loop_
_entity_poly.entity_id
_entity_poly.type
_entity_poly.pdbx_seq_one_letter_code
_entity_poly.pdbx_strand_id
1 'polypeptide(L)'
;MAARSAGKVVLAVGAGAPRGARHPPPGPPTPLEAREVAVSDELLTEATPMASLRDASLTELEAMRRAVDLARRGPAHGPNPRVGCVILAPGGPDGTGSTQRSVLGEGWHRGAGTVHAEVAALADARERGADVRGATAVVTLEPCDHTGRTGPCSIALLEAGIGRVVISVADPNLTAAGGADRLRSAGVDVVQGLLEAQGIEALGAWFPAVERGRPFVTLKLAASLDGRVAAADGTSRWITSDVARQHAHRLRAEVDAIAVGTGTVLADDPSLTARTASGELTEHQPLRVVVGLRDVPAGARLHGPGGELLHVRTHDPAEVLAVLAGREVRHLLVEGGPQLAAAFLRAGVVDEVHAYVAPVLLGSGLSAVADLGIATMADAVRLVPREVLHLGPDILLVATPTTAMPRTASTKEI
;
A
#
# COMPACT_ATOMS: atom_id res chain seq x y z
N MET A 1 -24.64 55.18 -9.41
CA MET A 1 -24.88 54.89 -10.85
C MET A 1 -23.80 53.92 -11.32
N ALA A 2 -24.17 52.77 -11.67
CA ALA A 2 -23.70 51.79 -12.63
C ALA A 2 -23.93 50.37 -12.11
N ALA A 3 -25.01 49.80 -12.57
CA ALA A 3 -25.40 48.41 -12.37
C ALA A 3 -24.49 47.49 -13.19
N ARG A 4 -24.02 46.37 -12.59
CA ARG A 4 -23.40 45.27 -13.33
C ARG A 4 -24.42 44.16 -13.55
N SER A 5 -24.64 43.92 -14.84
CA SER A 5 -25.52 42.96 -15.48
C SER A 5 -25.11 41.53 -15.13
N ALA A 6 -26.08 40.74 -14.69
CA ALA A 6 -26.00 39.28 -14.61
C ALA A 6 -26.24 38.71 -16.02
N GLY A 7 -25.25 37.99 -16.55
CA GLY A 7 -25.36 37.27 -17.81
C GLY A 7 -26.22 36.00 -17.65
N LYS A 8 -27.45 36.04 -18.20
CA LYS A 8 -28.27 34.87 -18.44
C LYS A 8 -27.76 34.13 -19.69
N VAL A 9 -27.41 32.87 -19.53
CA VAL A 9 -27.24 31.95 -20.67
C VAL A 9 -28.64 31.57 -21.15
N VAL A 10 -29.01 32.06 -22.33
CA VAL A 10 -30.25 31.69 -23.01
C VAL A 10 -29.93 30.58 -24.00
N LEU A 11 -30.47 29.41 -23.78
CA LEU A 11 -30.51 28.34 -24.77
C LEU A 11 -31.52 28.72 -25.85
N ALA A 12 -31.03 28.94 -27.08
CA ALA A 12 -31.88 29.22 -28.25
C ALA A 12 -32.61 27.94 -28.66
N VAL A 13 -33.95 27.98 -28.58
CA VAL A 13 -34.82 26.97 -29.17
C VAL A 13 -35.04 27.40 -30.65
N GLY A 14 -34.46 26.65 -31.58
CA GLY A 14 -34.68 26.82 -33.01
C GLY A 14 -36.06 26.32 -33.42
N ALA A 15 -36.79 27.17 -34.13
CA ALA A 15 -38.11 26.88 -34.67
C ALA A 15 -38.04 26.15 -36.02
N GLY A 16 -38.81 25.10 -36.12
CA GLY A 16 -39.65 24.63 -37.21
C GLY A 16 -39.02 24.28 -38.57
N ALA A 17 -39.08 22.98 -38.92
CA ALA A 17 -39.19 22.48 -40.29
C ALA A 17 -40.19 21.29 -40.36
N PRO A 18 -40.74 20.93 -41.53
CA PRO A 18 -42.12 20.45 -41.66
C PRO A 18 -42.31 18.94 -41.48
N ARG A 19 -43.55 18.56 -41.17
CA ARG A 19 -44.06 17.21 -40.99
C ARG A 19 -43.88 16.32 -42.22
N GLY A 20 -43.21 15.19 -42.04
CA GLY A 20 -43.21 14.08 -43.00
C GLY A 20 -42.59 12.82 -42.40
N ALA A 21 -43.38 11.73 -42.43
CA ALA A 21 -43.05 10.35 -42.07
C ALA A 21 -42.86 10.03 -40.55
N ARG A 22 -43.86 9.37 -39.97
CA ARG A 22 -43.79 8.75 -38.64
C ARG A 22 -42.91 7.49 -38.73
N HIS A 23 -41.69 7.56 -38.17
CA HIS A 23 -40.97 6.35 -37.80
C HIS A 23 -41.56 5.81 -36.49
N PRO A 24 -41.65 4.50 -36.32
CA PRO A 24 -42.02 3.89 -35.04
C PRO A 24 -41.00 4.28 -33.98
N PRO A 25 -41.39 4.38 -32.69
CA PRO A 25 -40.48 4.71 -31.61
C PRO A 25 -39.39 3.62 -31.55
N PRO A 26 -38.11 3.99 -31.25
CA PRO A 26 -37.07 3.00 -31.00
C PRO A 26 -37.52 2.12 -29.82
N GLY A 27 -37.39 0.81 -29.98
CA GLY A 27 -37.59 -0.14 -28.92
C GLY A 27 -36.68 0.18 -27.74
N PRO A 28 -36.97 -0.36 -26.54
CA PRO A 28 -36.13 -0.18 -25.39
C PRO A 28 -34.70 -0.60 -25.74
N PRO A 29 -33.66 0.11 -25.26
CA PRO A 29 -32.28 -0.26 -25.52
C PRO A 29 -32.08 -1.70 -25.02
N THR A 30 -31.60 -2.57 -25.89
CA THR A 30 -31.07 -3.87 -25.49
C THR A 30 -30.11 -3.65 -24.34
N PRO A 31 -30.17 -4.42 -23.24
CA PRO A 31 -29.17 -4.33 -22.20
C PRO A 31 -27.82 -4.55 -22.88
N LEU A 32 -26.90 -3.59 -22.75
CA LEU A 32 -25.50 -3.82 -22.97
C LEU A 32 -25.20 -5.04 -22.10
N GLU A 33 -24.85 -6.15 -22.74
CA GLU A 33 -24.24 -7.27 -22.06
C GLU A 33 -22.98 -6.69 -21.36
N ALA A 34 -23.16 -6.39 -20.08
CA ALA A 34 -22.03 -6.21 -19.19
C ALA A 34 -21.26 -7.53 -19.33
N ARG A 35 -20.13 -7.50 -20.05
CA ARG A 35 -19.11 -8.50 -19.80
C ARG A 35 -18.79 -8.32 -18.31
N GLU A 36 -19.46 -9.13 -17.49
CA GLU A 36 -18.90 -9.52 -16.20
C GLU A 36 -17.51 -10.09 -16.54
N VAL A 37 -16.50 -9.26 -16.42
CA VAL A 37 -15.23 -9.77 -15.98
C VAL A 37 -15.53 -10.15 -14.54
N ALA A 38 -16.09 -11.37 -14.39
CA ALA A 38 -16.06 -12.04 -13.13
C ALA A 38 -14.60 -11.91 -12.69
N VAL A 39 -14.35 -11.13 -11.65
CA VAL A 39 -13.22 -11.39 -10.77
C VAL A 39 -13.59 -12.74 -10.22
N SER A 40 -13.22 -13.77 -11.00
CA SER A 40 -13.26 -15.13 -10.53
C SER A 40 -12.50 -15.09 -9.21
N ASP A 41 -13.02 -15.75 -8.20
CA ASP A 41 -12.29 -16.06 -6.97
C ASP A 41 -10.89 -16.65 -7.26
N GLU A 42 -10.63 -17.09 -8.48
CA GLU A 42 -9.34 -17.51 -9.02
C GLU A 42 -8.25 -16.44 -9.01
N LEU A 43 -8.54 -15.15 -9.14
CA LEU A 43 -7.53 -14.09 -8.97
C LEU A 43 -7.28 -13.76 -7.48
N LEU A 44 -8.13 -14.26 -6.57
CA LEU A 44 -7.99 -14.06 -5.13
C LEU A 44 -7.54 -15.32 -4.38
N THR A 45 -7.42 -16.48 -5.04
CA THR A 45 -7.12 -17.78 -4.38
C THR A 45 -6.09 -18.64 -5.07
N GLU A 46 -5.58 -18.28 -6.24
CA GLU A 46 -4.42 -18.99 -6.77
C GLU A 46 -3.09 -18.33 -6.33
N ALA A 47 -2.84 -18.32 -5.02
CA ALA A 47 -1.58 -18.86 -4.60
C ALA A 47 -1.66 -20.37 -4.93
N THR A 48 -1.45 -20.73 -6.19
CA THR A 48 -1.06 -22.09 -6.55
C THR A 48 -0.03 -22.50 -5.50
N PRO A 49 -0.21 -23.60 -4.74
CA PRO A 49 0.84 -24.09 -3.89
C PRO A 49 1.99 -24.36 -4.85
N MET A 50 2.92 -23.39 -4.99
CA MET A 50 4.11 -23.57 -5.81
C MET A 50 4.84 -24.72 -5.16
N ALA A 51 4.68 -25.90 -5.76
CA ALA A 51 5.45 -27.07 -5.42
C ALA A 51 6.89 -26.61 -5.25
N SER A 52 7.53 -27.00 -4.15
CA SER A 52 8.93 -26.78 -3.92
C SER A 52 9.66 -27.07 -5.23
N LEU A 53 10.32 -26.07 -5.84
CA LEU A 53 11.07 -26.24 -7.09
C LEU A 53 12.36 -27.04 -6.79
N ARG A 54 12.22 -28.21 -6.13
CA ARG A 54 13.34 -29.01 -5.65
C ARG A 54 14.28 -29.46 -6.79
N ASP A 55 13.75 -29.51 -8.05
CA ASP A 55 14.49 -29.93 -9.23
C ASP A 55 14.50 -28.88 -10.35
N ALA A 56 14.13 -27.63 -10.03
CA ALA A 56 14.10 -26.57 -11.04
C ALA A 56 15.50 -26.01 -11.33
N SER A 57 15.71 -25.69 -12.59
CA SER A 57 16.87 -24.90 -13.02
C SER A 57 16.37 -23.53 -13.49
N LEU A 58 16.99 -22.46 -12.97
CA LEU A 58 16.61 -21.07 -13.24
C LEU A 58 17.81 -20.25 -13.72
N THR A 59 17.56 -19.28 -14.56
CA THR A 59 18.46 -18.15 -14.81
C THR A 59 18.42 -17.18 -13.62
N GLU A 60 19.37 -16.24 -13.52
CA GLU A 60 19.35 -15.20 -12.49
C GLU A 60 18.07 -14.34 -12.54
N LEU A 61 17.59 -14.06 -13.76
CA LEU A 61 16.34 -13.30 -13.96
C LEU A 61 15.11 -14.04 -13.43
N GLU A 62 15.01 -15.35 -13.72
CA GLU A 62 13.91 -16.20 -13.22
C GLU A 62 14.02 -16.39 -11.70
N ALA A 63 15.23 -16.57 -11.17
CA ALA A 63 15.48 -16.65 -9.74
C ALA A 63 15.12 -15.35 -9.02
N MET A 64 15.38 -14.17 -9.61
CA MET A 64 14.96 -12.90 -9.04
C MET A 64 13.42 -12.76 -9.03
N ARG A 65 12.71 -13.15 -10.10
CA ARG A 65 11.24 -13.19 -10.08
C ARG A 65 10.74 -14.11 -8.97
N ARG A 66 11.35 -15.28 -8.83
CA ARG A 66 11.04 -16.22 -7.75
C ARG A 66 11.30 -15.63 -6.37
N ALA A 67 12.41 -14.91 -6.18
CA ALA A 67 12.74 -14.23 -4.93
C ALA A 67 11.71 -13.14 -4.60
N VAL A 68 11.23 -12.39 -5.62
CA VAL A 68 10.14 -11.40 -5.46
C VAL A 68 8.84 -12.09 -5.00
N ASP A 69 8.47 -13.23 -5.59
CA ASP A 69 7.28 -13.99 -5.17
C ASP A 69 7.43 -14.55 -3.74
N LEU A 70 8.62 -14.99 -3.37
CA LEU A 70 8.93 -15.39 -2.00
C LEU A 70 8.81 -14.22 -1.01
N ALA A 71 9.34 -13.02 -1.38
CA ALA A 71 9.24 -11.83 -0.56
C ALA A 71 7.77 -11.48 -0.24
N ARG A 72 6.86 -11.60 -1.21
CA ARG A 72 5.42 -11.34 -1.05
C ARG A 72 4.73 -12.25 -0.03
N ARG A 73 5.32 -13.39 0.34
CA ARG A 73 4.82 -14.29 1.40
C ARG A 73 5.06 -13.75 2.81
N GLY A 74 6.00 -12.82 2.97
CA GLY A 74 6.22 -12.14 4.22
C GLY A 74 5.08 -11.18 4.56
N PRO A 75 4.90 -10.81 5.86
CA PRO A 75 3.84 -9.89 6.28
C PRO A 75 4.02 -8.51 5.63
N ALA A 76 2.90 -7.87 5.24
CA ALA A 76 2.90 -6.51 4.70
C ALA A 76 3.15 -5.44 5.77
N HIS A 77 2.94 -5.81 7.03
CA HIS A 77 3.07 -4.98 8.22
C HIS A 77 4.36 -5.27 8.99
N GLY A 78 4.70 -4.38 9.91
CA GLY A 78 5.85 -4.50 10.79
C GLY A 78 7.05 -3.69 10.34
N PRO A 79 8.08 -3.57 11.22
CA PRO A 79 9.23 -2.70 10.99
C PRO A 79 10.18 -3.22 9.91
N ASN A 80 10.11 -4.51 9.58
CA ASN A 80 11.05 -5.18 8.70
C ASN A 80 10.55 -5.27 7.25
N PRO A 81 11.47 -5.25 6.26
CA PRO A 81 11.11 -5.40 4.85
C PRO A 81 10.69 -6.83 4.49
N ARG A 82 9.89 -6.95 3.45
CA ARG A 82 9.65 -8.20 2.75
C ARG A 82 10.85 -8.55 1.88
N VAL A 83 11.56 -9.61 2.21
CA VAL A 83 12.75 -10.05 1.47
C VAL A 83 12.61 -11.51 1.09
N GLY A 84 13.02 -11.84 -0.13
CA GLY A 84 13.15 -13.21 -0.63
C GLY A 84 14.56 -13.47 -1.16
N CYS A 85 15.00 -14.71 -1.04
CA CYS A 85 16.32 -15.15 -1.49
C CYS A 85 16.22 -16.52 -2.16
N VAL A 86 16.92 -16.69 -3.28
CA VAL A 86 17.10 -17.96 -3.98
C VAL A 86 18.59 -18.21 -4.18
N ILE A 87 19.06 -19.42 -3.83
CA ILE A 87 20.44 -19.82 -4.04
C ILE A 87 20.50 -20.75 -5.25
N LEU A 88 21.28 -20.36 -6.26
CA LEU A 88 21.56 -21.12 -7.48
C LEU A 88 22.91 -21.81 -7.39
N ALA A 89 23.02 -23.00 -7.95
CA ALA A 89 24.29 -23.69 -8.12
C ALA A 89 25.37 -22.80 -8.77
N PRO A 90 26.66 -23.04 -8.56
CA PRO A 90 27.74 -22.27 -9.17
C PRO A 90 27.55 -22.11 -10.68
N GLY A 91 27.77 -20.91 -11.20
CA GLY A 91 27.69 -20.60 -12.63
C GLY A 91 28.88 -21.11 -13.38
N GLY A 92 28.71 -21.38 -14.70
CA GLY A 92 29.82 -21.57 -15.61
C GLY A 92 30.62 -20.26 -15.84
N PRO A 93 31.74 -20.31 -16.55
CA PRO A 93 32.67 -19.20 -16.73
C PRO A 93 32.14 -18.03 -17.58
N ASP A 94 30.92 -18.12 -18.12
CA ASP A 94 30.35 -17.10 -19.00
C ASP A 94 29.92 -15.79 -18.25
N GLY A 95 29.75 -15.83 -16.93
CA GLY A 95 29.46 -14.65 -16.11
C GLY A 95 28.14 -13.91 -16.45
N THR A 96 27.40 -14.38 -17.49
CA THR A 96 26.26 -13.62 -18.06
C THR A 96 24.97 -13.74 -17.25
N GLY A 97 24.88 -14.70 -16.31
CA GLY A 97 23.66 -14.96 -15.55
C GLY A 97 22.50 -15.56 -16.37
N SER A 98 22.71 -15.80 -17.67
CA SER A 98 21.69 -16.30 -18.60
C SER A 98 21.55 -17.82 -18.59
N THR A 99 22.55 -18.56 -18.08
CA THR A 99 22.52 -20.02 -18.03
C THR A 99 21.62 -20.51 -16.90
N GLN A 100 20.79 -21.52 -17.17
CA GLN A 100 19.97 -22.16 -16.16
C GLN A 100 20.82 -22.96 -15.18
N ARG A 101 20.53 -22.83 -13.88
CA ARG A 101 21.23 -23.46 -12.78
C ARG A 101 20.25 -24.03 -11.75
N SER A 102 20.60 -25.15 -11.19
CA SER A 102 19.75 -25.80 -10.17
C SER A 102 19.54 -24.89 -8.96
N VAL A 103 18.34 -24.88 -8.42
CA VAL A 103 18.00 -24.19 -7.16
C VAL A 103 18.48 -25.05 -5.99
N LEU A 104 19.43 -24.53 -5.24
CA LEU A 104 19.99 -25.19 -4.07
C LEU A 104 19.18 -24.91 -2.80
N GLY A 105 18.61 -23.70 -2.67
CA GLY A 105 17.80 -23.31 -1.51
C GLY A 105 16.96 -22.06 -1.77
N GLU A 106 15.90 -21.91 -1.00
CA GLU A 106 14.97 -20.79 -1.06
C GLU A 106 14.61 -20.30 0.34
N GLY A 107 14.41 -19.00 0.50
CA GLY A 107 14.00 -18.43 1.76
C GLY A 107 13.33 -17.08 1.64
N TRP A 108 12.54 -16.71 2.63
CA TRP A 108 11.96 -15.38 2.76
C TRP A 108 11.89 -14.98 4.22
N HIS A 109 11.85 -13.67 4.46
CA HIS A 109 11.68 -13.12 5.80
C HIS A 109 10.22 -13.26 6.26
N ARG A 110 9.99 -13.94 7.38
CA ARG A 110 8.65 -14.25 7.92
C ARG A 110 8.13 -13.21 8.91
N GLY A 111 8.83 -12.08 9.07
CA GLY A 111 8.46 -11.00 9.97
C GLY A 111 9.43 -10.80 11.14
N ALA A 112 9.22 -9.77 11.92
CA ALA A 112 10.10 -9.37 13.00
C ALA A 112 10.36 -10.51 14.01
N GLY A 113 11.64 -10.70 14.36
CA GLY A 113 12.08 -11.78 15.27
C GLY A 113 12.37 -13.11 14.58
N THR A 114 12.14 -13.24 13.28
CA THR A 114 12.52 -14.43 12.50
C THR A 114 13.84 -14.20 11.76
N VAL A 115 14.41 -15.29 11.21
CA VAL A 115 15.65 -15.21 10.41
C VAL A 115 15.41 -14.44 9.10
N HIS A 116 16.45 -13.79 8.58
CA HIS A 116 16.40 -13.11 7.30
C HIS A 116 16.33 -14.09 6.12
N ALA A 117 15.93 -13.62 4.96
CA ALA A 117 15.71 -14.46 3.77
C ALA A 117 16.94 -15.23 3.34
N GLU A 118 18.11 -14.62 3.41
CA GLU A 118 19.40 -15.23 3.04
C GLU A 118 19.73 -16.40 3.98
N VAL A 119 19.57 -16.18 5.29
CA VAL A 119 19.82 -17.22 6.30
C VAL A 119 18.79 -18.35 6.17
N ALA A 120 17.53 -18.03 5.86
CA ALA A 120 16.51 -19.03 5.59
C ALA A 120 16.82 -19.85 4.34
N ALA A 121 17.31 -19.22 3.26
CA ALA A 121 17.71 -19.90 2.03
C ALA A 121 18.93 -20.80 2.22
N LEU A 122 19.92 -20.36 3.02
CA LEU A 122 21.08 -21.18 3.40
C LEU A 122 20.67 -22.39 4.27
N ALA A 123 19.70 -22.20 5.16
CA ALA A 123 19.17 -23.30 5.97
C ALA A 123 18.44 -24.33 5.11
N ASP A 124 17.59 -23.91 4.17
CA ASP A 124 16.90 -24.78 3.23
C ASP A 124 17.89 -25.56 2.34
N ALA A 125 18.95 -24.90 1.84
CA ALA A 125 20.02 -25.58 1.09
C ALA A 125 20.69 -26.66 1.93
N ARG A 126 20.99 -26.38 3.19
CA ARG A 126 21.58 -27.35 4.12
C ARG A 126 20.67 -28.55 4.39
N GLU A 127 19.36 -28.31 4.60
CA GLU A 127 18.37 -29.36 4.77
C GLU A 127 18.25 -30.26 3.53
N ARG A 128 18.48 -29.70 2.34
CA ARG A 128 18.54 -30.47 1.09
C ARG A 128 19.88 -31.19 0.87
N GLY A 129 20.86 -30.98 1.75
CA GLY A 129 22.21 -31.55 1.61
C GLY A 129 23.03 -30.91 0.48
N ALA A 130 22.69 -29.70 0.04
CA ALA A 130 23.34 -29.01 -1.06
C ALA A 130 24.62 -28.27 -0.59
N ASP A 131 25.70 -28.36 -1.37
CA ASP A 131 26.90 -27.54 -1.19
C ASP A 131 26.72 -26.19 -1.89
N VAL A 132 26.77 -25.10 -1.12
CA VAL A 132 26.56 -23.73 -1.62
C VAL A 132 27.88 -22.98 -1.90
N ARG A 133 29.04 -23.61 -1.78
CA ARG A 133 30.35 -22.97 -2.05
C ARG A 133 30.45 -22.60 -3.52
N GLY A 134 30.81 -21.35 -3.79
CA GLY A 134 30.83 -20.78 -5.15
C GLY A 134 29.46 -20.55 -5.77
N ALA A 135 28.36 -20.80 -5.04
CA ALA A 135 26.98 -20.59 -5.50
C ALA A 135 26.66 -19.11 -5.67
N THR A 136 25.51 -18.83 -6.33
CA THR A 136 24.97 -17.47 -6.50
C THR A 136 23.76 -17.30 -5.58
N ALA A 137 23.79 -16.30 -4.71
CA ALA A 137 22.60 -15.84 -3.97
C ALA A 137 21.91 -14.71 -4.74
N VAL A 138 20.64 -14.88 -5.04
CA VAL A 138 19.77 -13.89 -5.70
C VAL A 138 18.78 -13.38 -4.65
N VAL A 139 18.88 -12.10 -4.29
CA VAL A 139 18.15 -11.51 -3.16
C VAL A 139 17.45 -10.21 -3.55
N THR A 140 16.24 -10.00 -3.05
CA THR A 140 15.42 -8.84 -3.44
C THR A 140 15.85 -7.53 -2.79
N LEU A 141 16.59 -7.56 -1.68
CA LEU A 141 17.13 -6.39 -0.99
C LEU A 141 18.60 -6.64 -0.65
N GLU A 142 19.41 -5.60 -0.61
CA GLU A 142 20.81 -5.68 -0.21
C GLU A 142 20.98 -6.41 1.13
N PRO A 143 21.86 -7.43 1.22
CA PRO A 143 22.12 -8.14 2.48
C PRO A 143 22.61 -7.18 3.55
N CYS A 144 22.00 -7.19 4.70
CA CYS A 144 22.35 -6.29 5.81
C CYS A 144 23.78 -6.48 6.30
N ASP A 145 24.42 -5.37 6.77
CA ASP A 145 25.78 -5.36 7.31
C ASP A 145 25.87 -4.89 8.78
N HIS A 146 24.75 -4.85 9.47
CA HIS A 146 24.72 -4.50 10.90
C HIS A 146 24.41 -5.72 11.78
N THR A 147 24.90 -5.68 13.01
CA THR A 147 24.55 -6.66 14.03
C THR A 147 23.28 -6.20 14.73
N GLY A 148 22.14 -6.84 14.36
CA GLY A 148 20.85 -6.64 15.02
C GLY A 148 20.54 -7.80 15.97
N ARG A 149 19.30 -8.32 15.92
CA ARG A 149 18.88 -9.54 16.66
C ARG A 149 19.55 -10.81 16.09
N THR A 150 19.95 -10.77 14.85
CA THR A 150 20.74 -11.79 14.15
C THR A 150 22.02 -11.15 13.63
N GLY A 151 23.06 -11.98 13.36
CA GLY A 151 24.28 -11.48 12.71
C GLY A 151 24.01 -10.96 11.29
N PRO A 152 24.94 -10.16 10.71
CA PRO A 152 24.81 -9.61 9.37
C PRO A 152 24.66 -10.70 8.31
N CYS A 153 23.73 -10.54 7.37
CA CYS A 153 23.53 -11.47 6.26
C CYS A 153 24.74 -11.49 5.32
N SER A 154 25.45 -10.37 5.16
CA SER A 154 26.71 -10.28 4.43
C SER A 154 27.75 -11.27 4.96
N ILE A 155 27.90 -11.39 6.27
CA ILE A 155 28.81 -12.34 6.93
C ILE A 155 28.31 -13.77 6.73
N ALA A 156 27.02 -14.03 6.90
CA ALA A 156 26.47 -15.39 6.73
C ALA A 156 26.69 -15.93 5.31
N LEU A 157 26.56 -15.07 4.28
CA LEU A 157 26.83 -15.43 2.89
C LEU A 157 28.33 -15.69 2.65
N LEU A 158 29.23 -14.91 3.26
CA LEU A 158 30.69 -15.11 3.18
C LEU A 158 31.09 -16.42 3.85
N GLU A 159 30.63 -16.70 5.05
CA GLU A 159 30.92 -17.93 5.80
C GLU A 159 30.40 -19.18 5.08
N ALA A 160 29.27 -19.05 4.35
CA ALA A 160 28.74 -20.11 3.52
C ALA A 160 29.56 -20.33 2.22
N GLY A 161 30.48 -19.42 1.89
CA GLY A 161 31.30 -19.50 0.69
C GLY A 161 30.57 -19.13 -0.59
N ILE A 162 29.54 -18.29 -0.53
CA ILE A 162 28.84 -17.76 -1.72
C ILE A 162 29.84 -16.99 -2.59
N GLY A 163 29.90 -17.33 -3.88
CA GLY A 163 30.84 -16.72 -4.84
C GLY A 163 30.26 -15.53 -5.60
N ARG A 164 28.93 -15.41 -5.72
CA ARG A 164 28.24 -14.33 -6.40
C ARG A 164 26.96 -13.94 -5.69
N VAL A 165 26.66 -12.64 -5.65
CA VAL A 165 25.39 -12.10 -5.10
C VAL A 165 24.74 -11.18 -6.13
N VAL A 166 23.47 -11.43 -6.44
CA VAL A 166 22.64 -10.62 -7.34
C VAL A 166 21.54 -9.96 -6.50
N ILE A 167 21.58 -8.64 -6.44
CA ILE A 167 20.71 -7.81 -5.61
C ILE A 167 19.69 -7.08 -6.49
N SER A 168 18.40 -7.06 -6.08
CA SER A 168 17.40 -6.26 -6.77
C SER A 168 17.49 -4.79 -6.35
N VAL A 169 17.33 -4.49 -5.06
CA VAL A 169 17.21 -3.13 -4.51
C VAL A 169 18.34 -2.88 -3.51
N ALA A 170 18.99 -1.72 -3.58
CA ALA A 170 19.90 -1.26 -2.54
C ALA A 170 19.12 -0.92 -1.26
N ASP A 171 19.70 -1.17 -0.08
CA ASP A 171 19.02 -0.87 1.19
C ASP A 171 19.00 0.65 1.43
N PRO A 172 17.82 1.32 1.49
CA PRO A 172 17.71 2.73 1.79
C PRO A 172 18.04 3.06 3.25
N ASN A 173 18.10 2.04 4.14
CA ASN A 173 18.43 2.21 5.54
C ASN A 173 19.96 2.27 5.74
N LEU A 174 20.49 3.47 5.86
CA LEU A 174 21.93 3.71 6.01
C LEU A 174 22.57 2.96 7.19
N THR A 175 21.79 2.57 8.20
CA THR A 175 22.31 1.79 9.34
C THR A 175 22.40 0.29 9.04
N ALA A 176 21.68 -0.19 8.03
CA ALA A 176 21.66 -1.60 7.63
C ALA A 176 22.46 -1.85 6.34
N ALA A 177 22.59 -0.85 5.48
CA ALA A 177 23.32 -0.88 4.22
C ALA A 177 24.82 -1.19 4.40
N GLY A 178 25.52 -1.49 3.30
CA GLY A 178 26.96 -1.74 3.25
C GLY A 178 27.33 -3.21 3.03
N GLY A 179 26.34 -4.10 2.97
CA GLY A 179 26.57 -5.51 2.73
C GLY A 179 27.15 -5.80 1.35
N ALA A 180 26.72 -5.07 0.34
CA ALA A 180 27.26 -5.16 -1.01
C ALA A 180 28.76 -4.81 -1.05
N ASP A 181 29.16 -3.77 -0.36
CA ASP A 181 30.56 -3.32 -0.32
C ASP A 181 31.44 -4.28 0.51
N ARG A 182 30.92 -4.80 1.60
CA ARG A 182 31.62 -5.87 2.36
C ARG A 182 31.85 -7.11 1.49
N LEU A 183 30.81 -7.57 0.79
CA LEU A 183 30.90 -8.74 -0.10
C LEU A 183 31.92 -8.53 -1.22
N ARG A 184 31.89 -7.36 -1.88
CA ARG A 184 32.88 -6.99 -2.94
C ARG A 184 34.29 -6.97 -2.37
N SER A 185 34.50 -6.38 -1.19
CA SER A 185 35.79 -6.28 -0.54
C SER A 185 36.37 -7.65 -0.16
N ALA A 186 35.50 -8.64 0.06
CA ALA A 186 35.88 -10.03 0.33
C ALA A 186 36.05 -10.86 -0.97
N GLY A 187 35.92 -10.27 -2.16
CA GLY A 187 36.12 -10.95 -3.44
C GLY A 187 34.89 -11.62 -4.03
N VAL A 188 33.70 -11.39 -3.45
CA VAL A 188 32.43 -11.89 -4.01
C VAL A 188 32.02 -11.01 -5.19
N ASP A 189 31.58 -11.63 -6.29
CA ASP A 189 31.04 -10.91 -7.44
C ASP A 189 29.62 -10.41 -7.12
N VAL A 190 29.42 -9.08 -7.13
CA VAL A 190 28.15 -8.44 -6.72
C VAL A 190 27.57 -7.62 -7.85
N VAL A 191 26.36 -8.01 -8.30
CA VAL A 191 25.53 -7.29 -9.27
C VAL A 191 24.33 -6.68 -8.55
N GLN A 192 23.95 -5.45 -8.89
CA GLN A 192 22.80 -4.74 -8.32
C GLN A 192 21.87 -4.23 -9.42
N GLY A 193 20.57 -4.03 -9.07
CA GLY A 193 19.56 -3.44 -9.94
C GLY A 193 18.76 -4.44 -10.79
N LEU A 194 18.93 -5.74 -10.58
CA LEU A 194 18.15 -6.73 -11.34
C LEU A 194 16.68 -6.72 -10.90
N LEU A 195 15.77 -6.35 -11.81
CA LEU A 195 14.33 -6.19 -11.55
C LEU A 195 14.02 -5.20 -10.38
N GLU A 196 14.77 -4.10 -10.28
CA GLU A 196 14.67 -3.13 -9.19
C GLU A 196 13.24 -2.64 -8.96
N ALA A 197 12.51 -2.31 -10.04
CA ALA A 197 11.12 -1.83 -9.93
C ALA A 197 10.20 -2.86 -9.26
N GLN A 198 10.33 -4.16 -9.62
CA GLN A 198 9.57 -5.24 -8.99
C GLN A 198 10.01 -5.50 -7.55
N GLY A 199 11.30 -5.32 -7.26
CA GLY A 199 11.83 -5.38 -5.89
C GLY A 199 11.23 -4.29 -5.00
N ILE A 200 11.21 -3.04 -5.47
CA ILE A 200 10.59 -1.91 -4.76
C ILE A 200 9.09 -2.16 -4.54
N GLU A 201 8.38 -2.65 -5.56
CA GLU A 201 6.97 -3.02 -5.45
C GLU A 201 6.74 -4.08 -4.36
N ALA A 202 7.57 -5.11 -4.28
CA ALA A 202 7.47 -6.15 -3.26
C ALA A 202 7.74 -5.64 -1.83
N LEU A 203 8.64 -4.65 -1.68
CA LEU A 203 8.90 -3.97 -0.42
C LEU A 203 7.71 -3.12 0.05
N GLY A 204 6.83 -2.69 -0.88
CA GLY A 204 5.60 -1.96 -0.60
C GLY A 204 5.83 -0.67 0.19
N ALA A 205 4.98 -0.42 1.19
CA ALA A 205 5.03 0.78 2.02
C ALA A 205 6.33 0.93 2.84
N TRP A 206 7.03 -0.19 3.11
CA TRP A 206 8.28 -0.16 3.88
C TRP A 206 9.37 0.70 3.20
N PHE A 207 9.57 0.51 1.90
CA PHE A 207 10.65 1.21 1.16
C PHE A 207 10.51 2.74 1.22
N PRO A 208 9.40 3.36 0.79
CA PRO A 208 9.24 4.80 0.86
C PRO A 208 9.17 5.32 2.31
N ALA A 209 8.73 4.50 3.28
CA ALA A 209 8.72 4.90 4.68
C ALA A 209 10.12 5.04 5.25
N VAL A 210 11.02 4.11 4.94
CA VAL A 210 12.42 4.17 5.37
C VAL A 210 13.16 5.30 4.67
N GLU A 211 13.01 5.41 3.34
CA GLU A 211 13.63 6.45 2.53
C GLU A 211 13.28 7.87 3.01
N ARG A 212 12.01 8.09 3.42
CA ARG A 212 11.50 9.40 3.85
C ARG A 212 11.58 9.64 5.35
N GLY A 213 11.93 8.62 6.14
CA GLY A 213 11.99 8.71 7.60
C GLY A 213 10.63 8.93 8.26
N ARG A 214 9.52 8.60 7.58
CA ARG A 214 8.14 8.70 8.09
C ARG A 214 7.25 7.57 7.56
N PRO A 215 6.15 7.21 8.26
CA PRO A 215 5.18 6.27 7.70
C PRO A 215 4.72 6.64 6.28
N PHE A 216 4.56 5.63 5.43
CA PHE A 216 3.78 5.74 4.20
C PHE A 216 2.30 5.91 4.57
N VAL A 217 1.64 6.90 3.97
CA VAL A 217 0.27 7.27 4.32
C VAL A 217 -0.69 6.91 3.19
N THR A 218 -1.55 5.92 3.46
CA THR A 218 -2.72 5.65 2.62
C THR A 218 -3.94 6.35 3.19
N LEU A 219 -4.54 7.25 2.41
CA LEU A 219 -5.82 7.89 2.74
C LEU A 219 -6.96 7.09 2.13
N LYS A 220 -7.83 6.52 2.96
CA LYS A 220 -9.04 5.83 2.52
C LYS A 220 -10.24 6.76 2.59
N LEU A 221 -10.94 6.89 1.47
CA LEU A 221 -12.22 7.57 1.34
C LEU A 221 -13.29 6.56 0.94
N ALA A 222 -14.49 6.63 1.54
CA ALA A 222 -15.63 5.83 1.13
C ALA A 222 -16.84 6.76 1.00
N ALA A 223 -17.30 6.98 -0.23
CA ALA A 223 -18.28 8.01 -0.52
C ALA A 223 -19.32 7.55 -1.56
N SER A 224 -20.45 8.24 -1.60
CA SER A 224 -21.39 8.21 -2.73
C SER A 224 -20.75 8.77 -3.99
N LEU A 225 -21.36 8.52 -5.15
CA LEU A 225 -20.89 9.02 -6.46
C LEU A 225 -20.79 10.57 -6.50
N ASP A 226 -21.65 11.27 -5.75
CA ASP A 226 -21.61 12.72 -5.58
C ASP A 226 -20.75 13.19 -4.38
N GLY A 227 -19.86 12.32 -3.87
CA GLY A 227 -18.80 12.65 -2.91
C GLY A 227 -19.27 12.87 -1.48
N ARG A 228 -20.34 12.21 -1.02
CA ARG A 228 -20.86 12.30 0.36
C ARG A 228 -20.49 11.10 1.18
N VAL A 229 -20.12 11.32 2.46
CA VAL A 229 -19.83 10.26 3.44
C VAL A 229 -20.97 10.08 4.46
N ALA A 230 -21.95 10.94 4.45
CA ALA A 230 -23.16 10.84 5.23
C ALA A 230 -24.29 11.62 4.57
N ALA A 231 -25.55 11.22 4.77
CA ALA A 231 -26.74 11.97 4.37
C ALA A 231 -26.91 13.23 5.23
N ALA A 232 -27.90 14.07 4.92
CA ALA A 232 -28.15 15.33 5.62
C ALA A 232 -28.51 15.15 7.11
N ASP A 233 -29.11 14.02 7.47
CA ASP A 233 -29.45 13.63 8.85
C ASP A 233 -28.29 13.00 9.62
N GLY A 234 -27.12 12.85 8.99
CA GLY A 234 -25.92 12.23 9.56
C GLY A 234 -25.85 10.71 9.40
N THR A 235 -26.84 10.06 8.83
CA THR A 235 -26.77 8.62 8.57
C THR A 235 -25.75 8.29 7.50
N SER A 236 -24.89 7.29 7.75
CA SER A 236 -23.76 6.89 6.86
C SER A 236 -23.70 5.39 6.57
N ARG A 237 -24.54 4.58 7.23
CA ARG A 237 -24.45 3.10 7.13
C ARG A 237 -25.58 2.54 6.28
N TRP A 238 -25.27 1.85 5.17
CA TRP A 238 -23.97 1.61 4.56
C TRP A 238 -23.97 2.27 3.20
N ILE A 239 -22.98 3.11 2.92
CA ILE A 239 -22.81 3.74 1.62
C ILE A 239 -22.21 2.73 0.64
N THR A 240 -21.15 2.01 1.06
CA THR A 240 -20.46 1.01 0.24
C THR A 240 -20.92 -0.42 0.54
N SER A 241 -20.77 -1.31 -0.43
CA SER A 241 -21.16 -2.71 -0.38
C SER A 241 -20.36 -3.55 0.62
N ASP A 242 -20.81 -4.78 0.89
CA ASP A 242 -20.09 -5.74 1.72
C ASP A 242 -18.72 -6.09 1.12
N VAL A 243 -18.63 -6.24 -0.20
CA VAL A 243 -17.38 -6.54 -0.91
C VAL A 243 -16.36 -5.44 -0.68
N ALA A 244 -16.75 -4.17 -0.82
CA ALA A 244 -15.88 -3.04 -0.57
C ALA A 244 -15.44 -2.96 0.91
N ARG A 245 -16.34 -3.27 1.86
CA ARG A 245 -15.99 -3.32 3.28
C ARG A 245 -15.04 -4.46 3.62
N GLN A 246 -15.21 -5.64 3.01
CA GLN A 246 -14.27 -6.75 3.15
C GLN A 246 -12.88 -6.39 2.61
N HIS A 247 -12.82 -5.69 1.45
CA HIS A 247 -11.55 -5.18 0.93
C HIS A 247 -10.89 -4.20 1.92
N ALA A 248 -11.64 -3.28 2.51
CA ALA A 248 -11.12 -2.38 3.54
C ALA A 248 -10.61 -3.13 4.78
N HIS A 249 -11.25 -4.23 5.18
CA HIS A 249 -10.77 -5.07 6.27
C HIS A 249 -9.46 -5.81 5.92
N ARG A 250 -9.27 -6.25 4.66
CA ARG A 250 -7.98 -6.80 4.21
C ARG A 250 -6.89 -5.73 4.29
N LEU A 251 -7.15 -4.53 3.79
CA LEU A 251 -6.20 -3.41 3.91
C LEU A 251 -5.82 -3.12 5.36
N ARG A 252 -6.77 -3.16 6.30
CA ARG A 252 -6.49 -3.00 7.73
C ARG A 252 -5.57 -4.09 8.30
N ALA A 253 -5.64 -5.31 7.76
CA ALA A 253 -4.76 -6.41 8.17
C ALA A 253 -3.33 -6.28 7.63
N GLU A 254 -3.10 -5.40 6.66
CA GLU A 254 -1.82 -5.20 5.97
C GLU A 254 -1.06 -3.96 6.47
N VAL A 255 -1.69 -3.07 7.22
CA VAL A 255 -1.08 -1.83 7.71
C VAL A 255 -0.63 -1.95 9.18
N ASP A 256 0.34 -1.13 9.57
CA ASP A 256 0.83 -1.10 10.96
C ASP A 256 -0.10 -0.31 11.88
N ALA A 257 -0.69 0.76 11.36
CA ALA A 257 -1.55 1.65 12.13
C ALA A 257 -2.74 2.14 11.30
N ILE A 258 -3.86 2.39 12.00
CA ILE A 258 -5.07 2.99 11.46
C ILE A 258 -5.44 4.23 12.27
N ALA A 259 -5.64 5.36 11.61
CA ALA A 259 -5.95 6.63 12.26
C ALA A 259 -7.35 7.15 11.93
N VAL A 260 -8.02 7.65 12.97
CA VAL A 260 -9.27 8.41 12.86
C VAL A 260 -9.22 9.68 13.68
N GLY A 261 -10.02 10.68 13.32
CA GLY A 261 -10.18 11.87 14.14
C GLY A 261 -11.11 11.62 15.34
N THR A 262 -10.95 12.39 16.43
CA THR A 262 -11.88 12.34 17.59
C THR A 262 -13.33 12.59 17.19
N GLY A 263 -13.59 13.35 16.10
CA GLY A 263 -14.93 13.53 15.55
C GLY A 263 -15.58 12.23 15.09
N THR A 264 -14.83 11.40 14.37
CA THR A 264 -15.28 10.08 13.91
C THR A 264 -15.52 9.12 15.09
N VAL A 265 -14.66 9.17 16.12
CA VAL A 265 -14.88 8.37 17.34
C VAL A 265 -16.20 8.71 17.99
N LEU A 266 -16.51 10.00 18.13
CA LEU A 266 -17.73 10.46 18.79
C LEU A 266 -19.01 10.22 17.97
N ALA A 267 -18.90 10.25 16.62
CA ALA A 267 -20.05 10.07 15.74
C ALA A 267 -20.37 8.60 15.46
N ASP A 268 -19.34 7.79 15.21
CA ASP A 268 -19.51 6.44 14.65
C ASP A 268 -19.18 5.32 15.63
N ASP A 269 -18.52 5.63 16.76
CA ASP A 269 -17.99 4.66 17.74
C ASP A 269 -17.33 3.44 17.07
N PRO A 270 -16.28 3.64 16.26
CA PRO A 270 -15.69 2.59 15.47
C PRO A 270 -14.82 1.66 16.31
N SER A 271 -14.72 0.39 15.94
CA SER A 271 -13.76 -0.56 16.57
C SER A 271 -12.38 -0.50 15.95
N LEU A 272 -12.24 -0.06 14.70
CA LEU A 272 -11.01 -0.01 13.90
C LEU A 272 -10.23 -1.34 13.86
N THR A 273 -10.93 -2.44 13.85
CA THR A 273 -10.35 -3.79 13.80
C THR A 273 -10.22 -4.30 12.37
N ALA A 274 -9.21 -5.13 12.12
CA ALA A 274 -9.12 -5.95 10.93
C ALA A 274 -9.89 -7.26 11.16
N ARG A 275 -10.72 -7.67 10.16
CA ARG A 275 -11.58 -8.86 10.27
C ARG A 275 -11.54 -9.69 9.01
N THR A 276 -11.70 -11.00 9.18
CA THR A 276 -11.91 -11.96 8.10
C THR A 276 -13.31 -11.78 7.47
N ALA A 277 -13.57 -12.46 6.38
CA ALA A 277 -14.89 -12.48 5.75
C ALA A 277 -15.97 -13.07 6.67
N SER A 278 -15.61 -13.96 7.60
CA SER A 278 -16.52 -14.50 8.64
C SER A 278 -16.79 -13.52 9.78
N GLY A 279 -16.11 -12.35 9.81
CA GLY A 279 -16.25 -11.33 10.84
C GLY A 279 -15.37 -11.54 12.07
N GLU A 280 -14.54 -12.57 12.11
CA GLU A 280 -13.57 -12.83 13.16
C GLU A 280 -12.40 -11.86 13.07
N LEU A 281 -11.71 -11.60 14.19
CA LEU A 281 -10.50 -10.79 14.18
C LEU A 281 -9.38 -11.54 13.44
N THR A 282 -8.64 -10.82 12.57
CA THR A 282 -7.40 -11.36 12.01
C THR A 282 -6.32 -11.46 13.08
N GLU A 283 -5.31 -12.30 12.85
CA GLU A 283 -4.18 -12.47 13.76
C GLU A 283 -3.44 -11.15 14.00
N HIS A 284 -3.10 -10.44 12.92
CA HIS A 284 -2.57 -9.08 13.03
C HIS A 284 -3.71 -8.06 13.18
N GLN A 285 -3.55 -7.16 14.15
CA GLN A 285 -4.41 -6.01 14.37
C GLN A 285 -3.57 -4.73 14.35
N PRO A 286 -3.96 -3.72 13.56
CA PRO A 286 -3.20 -2.46 13.49
C PRO A 286 -3.30 -1.68 14.81
N LEU A 287 -2.25 -0.88 15.10
CA LEU A 287 -2.28 0.13 16.14
C LEU A 287 -3.43 1.10 15.84
N ARG A 288 -4.37 1.26 16.78
CA ARG A 288 -5.52 2.16 16.64
C ARG A 288 -5.15 3.56 17.12
N VAL A 289 -5.11 4.53 16.21
CA VAL A 289 -4.67 5.90 16.48
C VAL A 289 -5.87 6.84 16.46
N VAL A 290 -6.06 7.57 17.54
CA VAL A 290 -7.06 8.66 17.61
C VAL A 290 -6.30 9.98 17.55
N VAL A 291 -6.69 10.85 16.62
CA VAL A 291 -6.05 12.16 16.39
C VAL A 291 -7.03 13.26 16.78
N GLY A 292 -6.59 14.18 17.64
CA GLY A 292 -7.37 15.36 18.05
C GLY A 292 -7.39 15.57 19.56
N LEU A 293 -7.93 16.69 20.00
CA LEU A 293 -7.82 17.15 21.37
C LEU A 293 -8.94 16.64 22.31
N ARG A 294 -10.09 16.22 21.74
CA ARG A 294 -11.21 15.73 22.52
C ARG A 294 -10.94 14.35 23.09
N ASP A 295 -11.44 14.07 24.30
CA ASP A 295 -11.27 12.77 24.91
C ASP A 295 -12.02 11.66 24.17
N VAL A 296 -11.43 10.46 24.22
CA VAL A 296 -12.11 9.23 23.79
C VAL A 296 -13.02 8.80 24.93
N PRO A 297 -14.33 8.61 24.71
CA PRO A 297 -15.23 8.16 25.75
C PRO A 297 -14.80 6.84 26.38
N ALA A 298 -14.92 6.71 27.71
CA ALA A 298 -14.52 5.49 28.43
C ALA A 298 -15.27 4.23 27.94
N GLY A 299 -16.50 4.38 27.43
CA GLY A 299 -17.31 3.30 26.88
C GLY A 299 -17.08 3.06 25.37
N ALA A 300 -16.16 3.77 24.72
CA ALA A 300 -15.94 3.62 23.29
C ALA A 300 -15.47 2.21 22.91
N ARG A 301 -15.95 1.69 21.79
CA ARG A 301 -15.59 0.37 21.24
C ARG A 301 -14.09 0.23 20.95
N LEU A 302 -13.38 1.35 20.83
CA LEU A 302 -11.92 1.39 20.74
C LEU A 302 -11.20 0.80 21.96
N HIS A 303 -11.83 0.73 23.13
CA HIS A 303 -11.26 0.08 24.31
C HIS A 303 -11.50 -1.45 24.32
N GLY A 304 -12.30 -1.95 23.39
CA GLY A 304 -12.57 -3.38 23.21
C GLY A 304 -11.42 -4.13 22.50
N PRO A 305 -11.66 -5.40 22.12
CA PRO A 305 -10.64 -6.24 21.48
C PRO A 305 -10.14 -5.65 20.15
N GLY A 306 -8.86 -5.90 19.83
CA GLY A 306 -8.17 -5.37 18.65
C GLY A 306 -6.74 -4.96 19.00
N GLY A 307 -6.12 -4.11 18.18
CA GLY A 307 -4.78 -3.57 18.44
C GLY A 307 -4.72 -2.60 19.61
N GLU A 308 -3.52 -2.20 19.99
CA GLU A 308 -3.28 -1.15 20.99
C GLU A 308 -4.00 0.16 20.59
N LEU A 309 -4.44 0.95 21.57
CA LEU A 309 -5.03 2.27 21.37
C LEU A 309 -4.02 3.36 21.73
N LEU A 310 -3.75 4.25 20.78
CA LEU A 310 -2.92 5.43 20.97
C LEU A 310 -3.73 6.69 20.69
N HIS A 311 -3.78 7.61 21.66
CA HIS A 311 -4.38 8.92 21.45
C HIS A 311 -3.31 9.98 21.27
N VAL A 312 -3.19 10.56 20.07
CA VAL A 312 -2.28 11.65 19.74
C VAL A 312 -3.04 12.97 19.79
N ARG A 313 -2.78 13.76 20.84
CA ARG A 313 -3.49 15.01 21.13
C ARG A 313 -2.96 16.17 20.30
N THR A 314 -3.18 16.13 19.00
CA THR A 314 -2.79 17.17 18.06
C THR A 314 -3.77 17.26 16.89
N HIS A 315 -3.70 18.35 16.15
CA HIS A 315 -4.30 18.49 14.81
C HIS A 315 -3.25 18.55 13.69
N ASP A 316 -1.96 18.49 14.04
CA ASP A 316 -0.86 18.52 13.09
C ASP A 316 -0.49 17.11 12.60
N PRO A 317 -0.67 16.79 11.30
CA PRO A 317 -0.24 15.53 10.75
C PRO A 317 1.26 15.23 10.92
N ALA A 318 2.12 16.25 10.95
CA ALA A 318 3.56 16.07 11.11
C ALA A 318 3.89 15.51 12.50
N GLU A 319 3.24 15.98 13.55
CA GLU A 319 3.39 15.44 14.91
C GLU A 319 2.90 13.99 14.99
N VAL A 320 1.74 13.68 14.33
CA VAL A 320 1.23 12.30 14.26
C VAL A 320 2.26 11.38 13.64
N LEU A 321 2.82 11.77 12.48
CA LEU A 321 3.79 10.96 11.75
C LEU A 321 5.10 10.79 12.54
N ALA A 322 5.55 11.84 13.24
CA ALA A 322 6.75 11.76 14.08
C ALA A 322 6.57 10.77 15.25
N VAL A 323 5.41 10.79 15.94
CA VAL A 323 5.09 9.85 17.01
C VAL A 323 5.06 8.42 16.47
N LEU A 324 4.46 8.19 15.29
CA LEU A 324 4.35 6.87 14.69
C LEU A 324 5.70 6.36 14.16
N ALA A 325 6.53 7.24 13.58
CA ALA A 325 7.89 6.89 13.16
C ALA A 325 8.75 6.41 14.34
N GLY A 326 8.64 7.08 15.49
CA GLY A 326 9.31 6.67 16.74
C GLY A 326 8.83 5.33 17.29
N ARG A 327 7.69 4.81 16.82
CA ARG A 327 7.15 3.47 17.13
C ARG A 327 7.41 2.46 16.01
N GLU A 328 8.27 2.79 15.07
CA GLU A 328 8.62 1.96 13.91
C GLU A 328 7.44 1.60 12.99
N VAL A 329 6.33 2.38 13.03
CA VAL A 329 5.23 2.27 12.08
C VAL A 329 5.72 2.64 10.69
N ARG A 330 5.54 1.76 9.72
CA ARG A 330 5.93 1.95 8.32
C ARG A 330 4.75 2.29 7.42
N HIS A 331 3.56 1.80 7.76
CA HIS A 331 2.34 2.04 6.97
C HIS A 331 1.20 2.54 7.86
N LEU A 332 0.71 3.74 7.59
CA LEU A 332 -0.43 4.37 8.25
C LEU A 332 -1.63 4.41 7.28
N LEU A 333 -2.75 3.81 7.68
CA LEU A 333 -4.05 3.97 7.02
C LEU A 333 -4.85 5.08 7.72
N VAL A 334 -5.15 6.15 7.02
CA VAL A 334 -6.04 7.21 7.51
C VAL A 334 -7.46 6.91 7.03
N GLU A 335 -8.34 6.53 7.96
CA GLU A 335 -9.78 6.33 7.74
C GLU A 335 -10.61 7.41 8.45
N GLY A 336 -10.08 8.60 8.47
CA GLY A 336 -10.67 9.71 9.22
C GLY A 336 -11.89 10.31 8.54
N GLY A 337 -12.63 11.12 9.33
CA GLY A 337 -13.64 12.00 8.79
C GLY A 337 -13.02 13.10 7.90
N PRO A 338 -13.86 13.91 7.22
CA PRO A 338 -13.42 14.90 6.24
C PRO A 338 -12.34 15.88 6.72
N GLN A 339 -12.37 16.23 8.01
CA GLN A 339 -11.39 17.16 8.60
C GLN A 339 -9.98 16.55 8.67
N LEU A 340 -9.87 15.28 9.09
CA LEU A 340 -8.58 14.60 9.18
C LEU A 340 -8.03 14.34 7.76
N ALA A 341 -8.89 13.90 6.84
CA ALA A 341 -8.52 13.74 5.42
C ALA A 341 -7.97 15.04 4.82
N ALA A 342 -8.66 16.16 5.06
CA ALA A 342 -8.23 17.47 4.59
C ALA A 342 -6.91 17.93 5.24
N ALA A 343 -6.70 17.66 6.54
CA ALA A 343 -5.46 18.00 7.24
C ALA A 343 -4.25 17.28 6.62
N PHE A 344 -4.36 15.97 6.39
CA PHE A 344 -3.29 15.18 5.78
C PHE A 344 -3.02 15.57 4.32
N LEU A 345 -4.07 15.87 3.53
CA LEU A 345 -3.94 16.36 2.15
C LEU A 345 -3.26 17.74 2.12
N ARG A 346 -3.70 18.70 2.95
CA ARG A 346 -3.08 20.03 3.03
C ARG A 346 -1.62 19.98 3.47
N ALA A 347 -1.27 19.05 4.36
CA ALA A 347 0.11 18.85 4.79
C ALA A 347 1.00 18.22 3.70
N GLY A 348 0.42 17.73 2.58
CA GLY A 348 1.16 17.08 1.49
C GLY A 348 1.84 15.78 1.92
N VAL A 349 1.28 15.08 2.91
CA VAL A 349 1.87 13.86 3.49
C VAL A 349 1.14 12.58 3.09
N VAL A 350 0.10 12.68 2.26
CA VAL A 350 -0.61 11.53 1.70
C VAL A 350 0.21 10.98 0.53
N ASP A 351 0.57 9.70 0.60
CA ASP A 351 1.33 9.02 -0.44
C ASP A 351 0.41 8.28 -1.43
N GLU A 352 -0.72 7.79 -0.96
CA GLU A 352 -1.69 7.05 -1.77
C GLU A 352 -3.13 7.32 -1.29
N VAL A 353 -4.06 7.34 -2.24
CA VAL A 353 -5.50 7.51 -1.97
C VAL A 353 -6.25 6.27 -2.45
N HIS A 354 -7.02 5.65 -1.57
CA HIS A 354 -7.98 4.60 -1.87
C HIS A 354 -9.39 5.16 -1.80
N ALA A 355 -9.96 5.52 -2.95
CA ALA A 355 -11.30 6.09 -3.05
C ALA A 355 -12.31 5.00 -3.43
N TYR A 356 -13.12 4.56 -2.47
CA TYR A 356 -14.27 3.67 -2.69
C TYR A 356 -15.47 4.53 -3.06
N VAL A 357 -15.99 4.36 -4.27
CA VAL A 357 -17.11 5.12 -4.81
C VAL A 357 -18.31 4.20 -5.00
N ALA A 358 -19.35 4.43 -4.22
CA ALA A 358 -20.60 3.71 -4.36
C ALA A 358 -21.51 4.36 -5.41
N PRO A 359 -22.27 3.60 -6.21
CA PRO A 359 -23.19 4.11 -7.22
C PRO A 359 -24.50 4.63 -6.59
N VAL A 360 -24.37 5.53 -5.62
CA VAL A 360 -25.45 6.17 -4.85
C VAL A 360 -25.30 7.68 -4.93
N LEU A 361 -26.42 8.40 -5.00
CA LEU A 361 -26.48 9.85 -4.93
C LEU A 361 -27.19 10.29 -3.67
N LEU A 362 -26.59 11.16 -2.86
CA LEU A 362 -27.14 11.69 -1.62
C LEU A 362 -27.56 13.17 -1.74
N GLY A 363 -27.00 13.90 -2.70
CA GLY A 363 -27.29 15.32 -2.96
C GLY A 363 -26.68 16.23 -1.89
N SER A 364 -27.27 16.29 -0.71
CA SER A 364 -26.77 17.06 0.43
C SER A 364 -26.18 16.10 1.50
N GLY A 365 -25.36 16.65 2.40
CA GLY A 365 -24.74 15.89 3.46
C GLY A 365 -23.24 16.18 3.59
N LEU A 366 -22.55 15.39 4.41
CA LEU A 366 -21.15 15.61 4.73
C LEU A 366 -20.26 15.23 3.53
N SER A 367 -19.40 16.15 3.08
CA SER A 367 -18.43 15.89 2.00
C SER A 367 -17.34 14.92 2.46
N ALA A 368 -16.79 14.12 1.53
CA ALA A 368 -15.72 13.16 1.81
C ALA A 368 -14.42 13.83 2.27
N VAL A 369 -14.15 15.03 1.80
CA VAL A 369 -13.02 15.87 2.20
C VAL A 369 -13.53 17.24 2.57
N ALA A 370 -13.07 17.78 3.70
CA ALA A 370 -13.36 19.15 4.10
C ALA A 370 -12.59 20.17 3.23
N ASP A 371 -12.77 21.44 3.49
CA ASP A 371 -12.10 22.50 2.76
C ASP A 371 -10.58 22.32 2.73
N LEU A 372 -10.02 22.33 1.53
CA LEU A 372 -8.56 22.24 1.28
C LEU A 372 -7.92 23.62 1.09
N GLY A 373 -8.69 24.71 1.11
CA GLY A 373 -8.21 26.05 0.81
C GLY A 373 -7.89 26.27 -0.68
N ILE A 374 -8.44 25.43 -1.56
CA ILE A 374 -8.23 25.53 -3.02
C ILE A 374 -9.14 26.61 -3.59
N ALA A 375 -8.54 27.68 -4.08
CA ALA A 375 -9.28 28.80 -4.67
C ALA A 375 -9.50 28.65 -6.19
N THR A 376 -8.59 28.01 -6.89
CA THR A 376 -8.63 27.85 -8.35
C THR A 376 -8.36 26.41 -8.79
N MET A 377 -8.76 26.08 -10.02
CA MET A 377 -8.45 24.77 -10.62
C MET A 377 -6.94 24.54 -10.81
N ALA A 378 -6.14 25.59 -10.83
CA ALA A 378 -4.68 25.47 -10.90
C ALA A 378 -4.09 24.92 -9.60
N ASP A 379 -4.72 25.21 -8.46
CA ASP A 379 -4.29 24.78 -7.13
C ASP A 379 -4.82 23.40 -6.76
N ALA A 380 -5.64 22.78 -7.63
CA ALA A 380 -6.26 21.49 -7.31
C ALA A 380 -5.25 20.39 -7.06
N VAL A 381 -5.46 19.61 -5.99
CA VAL A 381 -4.72 18.36 -5.75
C VAL A 381 -5.08 17.39 -6.86
N ARG A 382 -4.11 17.06 -7.69
CA ARG A 382 -4.30 16.10 -8.79
C ARG A 382 -3.83 14.73 -8.35
N LEU A 383 -4.55 13.72 -8.81
CA LEU A 383 -4.24 12.33 -8.56
C LEU A 383 -3.91 11.62 -9.88
N VAL A 384 -2.89 10.78 -9.87
CA VAL A 384 -2.59 9.85 -10.97
C VAL A 384 -3.18 8.50 -10.62
N PRO A 385 -4.17 8.02 -11.38
CA PRO A 385 -4.70 6.68 -11.21
C PRO A 385 -3.61 5.63 -11.39
N ARG A 386 -3.56 4.67 -10.49
CA ARG A 386 -2.68 3.50 -10.56
C ARG A 386 -3.48 2.23 -10.86
N GLU A 387 -4.65 2.14 -10.24
CA GLU A 387 -5.51 0.96 -10.37
C GLU A 387 -6.98 1.36 -10.24
N VAL A 388 -7.85 0.65 -10.95
CA VAL A 388 -9.31 0.77 -10.83
C VAL A 388 -9.87 -0.64 -10.69
N LEU A 389 -10.52 -0.93 -9.57
CA LEU A 389 -11.10 -2.23 -9.26
C LEU A 389 -12.63 -2.14 -9.12
N HIS A 390 -13.34 -3.14 -9.60
CA HIS A 390 -14.74 -3.34 -9.30
C HIS A 390 -14.89 -4.19 -8.03
N LEU A 391 -15.56 -3.65 -7.02
CA LEU A 391 -15.82 -4.31 -5.73
C LEU A 391 -17.32 -4.54 -5.56
N GLY A 392 -17.86 -5.53 -6.27
CA GLY A 392 -19.30 -5.67 -6.44
C GLY A 392 -19.88 -4.49 -7.23
N PRO A 393 -20.86 -3.73 -6.69
CA PRO A 393 -21.39 -2.55 -7.36
C PRO A 393 -20.46 -1.33 -7.26
N ASP A 394 -19.50 -1.32 -6.33
CA ASP A 394 -18.64 -0.17 -6.04
C ASP A 394 -17.38 -0.17 -6.92
N ILE A 395 -16.80 1.01 -7.07
CA ILE A 395 -15.50 1.18 -7.72
C ILE A 395 -14.49 1.62 -6.66
N LEU A 396 -13.34 0.95 -6.63
CA LEU A 396 -12.15 1.42 -5.93
C LEU A 396 -11.20 2.05 -6.94
N LEU A 397 -10.88 3.32 -6.73
CA LEU A 397 -9.79 4.01 -7.41
C LEU A 397 -8.59 4.10 -6.46
N VAL A 398 -7.47 3.46 -6.84
CA VAL A 398 -6.17 3.64 -6.19
C VAL A 398 -5.39 4.68 -6.98
N ALA A 399 -4.92 5.75 -6.32
CA ALA A 399 -4.27 6.86 -7.00
C ALA A 399 -3.19 7.51 -6.12
N THR A 400 -2.19 8.12 -6.75
CA THR A 400 -1.08 8.81 -6.08
C THR A 400 -1.21 10.33 -6.30
N PRO A 401 -1.11 11.18 -5.26
CA PRO A 401 -1.05 12.64 -5.44
C PRO A 401 0.19 13.05 -6.24
N THR A 402 0.00 13.96 -7.24
CA THR A 402 1.09 14.36 -8.14
C THR A 402 1.97 15.48 -7.62
N THR A 403 1.54 16.20 -6.58
CA THR A 403 2.27 17.37 -6.07
C THR A 403 2.03 17.54 -4.58
N ALA A 404 3.09 17.84 -3.85
CA ALA A 404 2.94 18.45 -2.54
C ALA A 404 2.24 19.81 -2.74
N MET A 405 1.15 20.06 -2.01
CA MET A 405 0.53 21.39 -1.97
C MET A 405 1.61 22.44 -1.74
N PRO A 406 1.59 23.57 -2.46
CA PRO A 406 2.51 24.66 -2.16
C PRO A 406 2.32 25.01 -0.68
N ARG A 407 3.40 24.95 0.08
CA ARG A 407 3.39 25.36 1.49
C ARG A 407 2.90 26.80 1.51
N THR A 408 1.69 27.03 1.99
CA THR A 408 1.23 28.38 2.27
C THR A 408 2.27 29.00 3.20
N ALA A 409 2.96 30.03 2.70
CA ALA A 409 3.89 30.79 3.51
C ALA A 409 3.10 31.27 4.74
N SER A 410 3.53 30.83 5.93
CA SER A 410 3.04 31.37 7.18
C SER A 410 3.33 32.86 7.14
N THR A 411 2.33 33.66 6.87
CA THR A 411 2.38 35.10 7.07
C THR A 411 2.53 35.31 8.57
N LYS A 412 3.81 35.46 9.03
CA LYS A 412 4.06 36.15 10.26
C LYS A 412 3.70 37.60 9.97
N GLU A 413 2.51 38.00 10.35
CA GLU A 413 2.23 39.42 10.55
C GLU A 413 3.01 39.87 11.79
N ILE A 414 3.67 41.00 11.62
CA ILE A 414 4.45 41.82 12.54
C ILE A 414 3.57 42.36 13.67
#